data_0cca294fda77924ba13382b85d8e6cdf
#
_entry.id   0cca294fda77924ba13382b85d8e6cdf
#
_cell.length_a   1.000
_cell.length_b   1.000
_cell.length_c   1.000
_cell.angle_alpha   90.00
_cell.angle_beta   90.00
_cell.angle_gamma   90.00
#
_symmetry.space_group_name_H-M   'P 1'
#
loop_
_entity.id
_entity.type
_entity.pdbx_description
1 polymer ?
#
loop_
_entity_poly.entity_id
_entity_poly.type
_entity_poly.pdbx_seq_one_letter_code
_entity_poly.pdbx_strand_id
1 'polypeptide(L)'
;MEELHINIVAVMVAVVANFVFGFVWYTPLFGKAWAKELGIDLSTGQKPTAAQMGKGLTLMIIGNFLMAYVFASNMGAWSYVPGTQGMSQAATILNASFFTWLGFYLPVDLNRVAWEKASLKLFAINTGYHFLSLMVAAVILVYMGD
;
A
#
# COMPACT_ATOMS: atom_id res chain seq x y z
N MET A 1 20.61 -21.27 12.13
CA MET A 1 19.90 -20.03 11.66
C MET A 1 18.51 -20.50 11.29
N GLU A 2 17.50 -20.02 12.01
CA GLU A 2 16.11 -20.23 11.56
C GLU A 2 15.96 -19.50 10.22
N GLU A 3 15.52 -20.21 9.19
CA GLU A 3 15.22 -19.61 7.90
C GLU A 3 13.96 -18.76 8.05
N LEU A 4 14.02 -17.53 7.49
CA LEU A 4 12.87 -16.65 7.47
C LEU A 4 11.78 -17.29 6.57
N HIS A 5 10.73 -17.80 7.19
CA HIS A 5 9.61 -18.40 6.47
C HIS A 5 8.56 -17.35 6.15
N ILE A 6 8.31 -17.12 4.86
CA ILE A 6 7.27 -16.18 4.40
C ILE A 6 6.04 -16.98 3.95
N ASN A 7 4.92 -16.74 4.61
CA ASN A 7 3.65 -17.33 4.22
C ASN A 7 3.12 -16.66 2.94
N ILE A 8 3.35 -17.32 1.80
CA ILE A 8 2.93 -16.80 0.49
C ILE A 8 1.40 -16.68 0.38
N VAL A 9 0.64 -17.53 1.08
CA VAL A 9 -0.82 -17.43 1.08
C VAL A 9 -1.25 -16.14 1.75
N ALA A 10 -0.66 -15.77 2.90
CA ALA A 10 -0.93 -14.48 3.56
C ALA A 10 -0.55 -13.30 2.67
N VAL A 11 0.58 -13.38 1.96
CA VAL A 11 0.99 -12.36 0.98
C VAL A 11 -0.06 -12.21 -0.13
N MET A 12 -0.53 -13.30 -0.70
CA MET A 12 -1.54 -13.25 -1.77
C MET A 12 -2.89 -12.70 -1.27
N VAL A 13 -3.30 -13.05 -0.05
CA VAL A 13 -4.51 -12.46 0.57
C VAL A 13 -4.33 -10.95 0.77
N ALA A 14 -3.15 -10.50 1.21
CA ALA A 14 -2.85 -9.07 1.34
C ALA A 14 -2.90 -8.34 -0.02
N VAL A 15 -2.41 -8.97 -1.09
CA VAL A 15 -2.50 -8.41 -2.47
C VAL A 15 -3.96 -8.21 -2.88
N VAL A 16 -4.81 -9.24 -2.70
CA VAL A 16 -6.23 -9.15 -3.04
C VAL A 16 -6.94 -8.09 -2.20
N ALA A 17 -6.70 -8.07 -0.89
CA ALA A 17 -7.29 -7.09 0.02
C ALA A 17 -6.89 -5.65 -0.36
N ASN A 18 -5.63 -5.40 -0.69
CA ASN A 18 -5.16 -4.10 -1.14
C ASN A 18 -5.70 -3.71 -2.52
N PHE A 19 -5.91 -4.67 -3.39
CA PHE A 19 -6.59 -4.42 -4.67
C PHE A 19 -8.02 -3.90 -4.44
N VAL A 20 -8.78 -4.57 -3.60
CA VAL A 20 -10.15 -4.16 -3.24
C VAL A 20 -10.15 -2.80 -2.52
N PHE A 21 -9.23 -2.62 -1.57
CA PHE A 21 -9.08 -1.36 -0.84
C PHE A 21 -8.74 -0.20 -1.78
N GLY A 22 -7.80 -0.39 -2.71
CA GLY A 22 -7.43 0.62 -3.71
C GLY A 22 -8.60 0.97 -4.63
N PHE A 23 -9.38 -0.01 -5.06
CA PHE A 23 -10.59 0.23 -5.83
C PHE A 23 -11.60 1.10 -5.06
N VAL A 24 -11.85 0.78 -3.79
CA VAL A 24 -12.76 1.54 -2.94
C VAL A 24 -12.23 2.96 -2.69
N TRP A 25 -10.93 3.10 -2.43
CA TRP A 25 -10.29 4.40 -2.16
C TRP A 25 -10.34 5.33 -3.36
N TYR A 26 -9.91 4.85 -4.53
CA TYR A 26 -9.79 5.67 -5.75
C TYR A 26 -11.02 5.67 -6.65
N THR A 27 -12.13 5.08 -6.25
CA THR A 27 -13.38 5.10 -7.03
C THR A 27 -14.51 5.76 -6.23
N PRO A 28 -15.19 5.09 -5.28
CA PRO A 28 -16.31 5.74 -4.59
C PRO A 28 -15.87 6.79 -3.56
N LEU A 29 -14.72 6.62 -2.88
CA LEU A 29 -14.34 7.53 -1.81
C LEU A 29 -13.69 8.81 -2.34
N PHE A 30 -12.55 8.70 -3.00
CA PHE A 30 -11.72 9.84 -3.41
C PHE A 30 -11.56 9.99 -4.92
N GLY A 31 -12.21 9.13 -5.73
CA GLY A 31 -12.00 9.09 -7.17
C GLY A 31 -12.27 10.43 -7.88
N LYS A 32 -13.35 11.14 -7.53
CA LYS A 32 -13.66 12.45 -8.09
C LYS A 32 -12.63 13.50 -7.69
N ALA A 33 -12.23 13.52 -6.40
CA ALA A 33 -11.25 14.46 -5.90
C ALA A 33 -9.86 14.19 -6.52
N TRP A 34 -9.46 12.94 -6.58
CA TRP A 34 -8.22 12.49 -7.19
C TRP A 34 -8.15 12.86 -8.68
N ALA A 35 -9.20 12.55 -9.45
CA ALA A 35 -9.28 12.89 -10.88
C ALA A 35 -9.20 14.40 -11.11
N LYS A 36 -9.89 15.20 -10.30
CA LYS A 36 -9.86 16.66 -10.38
C LYS A 36 -8.44 17.20 -10.16
N GLU A 37 -7.73 16.71 -9.16
CA GLU A 37 -6.36 17.14 -8.86
C GLU A 37 -5.35 16.73 -9.95
N LEU A 38 -5.64 15.66 -10.70
CA LEU A 38 -4.84 15.23 -11.86
C LEU A 38 -5.25 15.91 -13.17
N GLY A 39 -6.28 16.76 -13.16
CA GLY A 39 -6.79 17.40 -14.38
C GLY A 39 -7.53 16.43 -15.32
N ILE A 40 -8.01 15.31 -14.80
CA ILE A 40 -8.78 14.32 -15.57
C ILE A 40 -10.23 14.74 -15.62
N ASP A 41 -10.77 14.95 -16.83
CA ASP A 41 -12.17 15.28 -17.04
C ASP A 41 -13.00 14.00 -17.10
N LEU A 42 -13.76 13.73 -16.03
CA LEU A 42 -14.66 12.59 -15.95
C LEU A 42 -15.95 12.78 -16.75
N SER A 43 -16.28 14.02 -17.18
CA SER A 43 -17.50 14.34 -17.93
C SER A 43 -17.46 13.87 -19.38
N THR A 44 -16.27 13.65 -19.94
CA THR A 44 -16.08 13.22 -21.34
C THR A 44 -16.55 11.78 -21.59
N GLY A 45 -16.77 10.99 -20.54
CA GLY A 45 -17.13 9.58 -20.65
C GLY A 45 -16.06 8.68 -21.28
N GLN A 46 -14.87 9.20 -21.54
CA GLN A 46 -13.74 8.42 -22.07
C GLN A 46 -13.31 7.36 -21.05
N LYS A 47 -13.48 6.11 -21.43
CA LYS A 47 -13.01 4.97 -20.64
C LYS A 47 -11.65 4.50 -21.18
N PRO A 48 -10.76 4.01 -20.28
CA PRO A 48 -9.52 3.38 -20.74
C PRO A 48 -9.82 2.19 -21.66
N THR A 49 -8.98 1.98 -22.67
CA THR A 49 -9.08 0.78 -23.53
C THR A 49 -8.82 -0.48 -22.70
N ALA A 50 -9.27 -1.63 -23.20
CA ALA A 50 -9.01 -2.92 -22.54
C ALA A 50 -7.48 -3.16 -22.35
N ALA A 51 -6.66 -2.76 -23.31
CA ALA A 51 -5.20 -2.88 -23.21
C ALA A 51 -4.62 -1.96 -22.13
N GLN A 52 -5.08 -0.71 -22.03
CA GLN A 52 -4.66 0.24 -20.99
C GLN A 52 -5.08 -0.25 -19.60
N MET A 53 -6.31 -0.75 -19.48
CA MET A 53 -6.81 -1.32 -18.22
C MET A 53 -6.01 -2.56 -17.82
N GLY A 54 -5.79 -3.49 -18.73
CA GLY A 54 -5.00 -4.70 -18.50
C GLY A 54 -3.57 -4.39 -18.04
N LYS A 55 -2.90 -3.43 -18.71
CA LYS A 55 -1.57 -2.96 -18.30
C LYS A 55 -1.59 -2.37 -16.89
N GLY A 56 -2.55 -1.49 -16.60
CA GLY A 56 -2.65 -0.84 -15.30
C GLY A 56 -2.89 -1.84 -14.17
N LEU A 57 -3.83 -2.78 -14.35
CA LEU A 57 -4.13 -3.83 -13.37
C LEU A 57 -2.93 -4.76 -13.14
N THR A 58 -2.24 -5.16 -14.21
CA THR A 58 -1.05 -6.02 -14.10
C THR A 58 0.05 -5.34 -13.30
N LEU A 59 0.37 -4.08 -13.60
CA LEU A 59 1.39 -3.32 -12.87
C LEU A 59 0.99 -3.12 -11.40
N MET A 60 -0.29 -2.89 -11.13
CA MET A 60 -0.81 -2.73 -9.77
C MET A 60 -0.69 -4.05 -8.97
N ILE A 61 -1.01 -5.19 -9.56
CA ILE A 61 -0.87 -6.50 -8.92
C ILE A 61 0.59 -6.79 -8.62
N ILE A 62 1.48 -6.56 -9.58
CA ILE A 62 2.94 -6.72 -9.38
C ILE A 62 3.42 -5.83 -8.24
N GLY A 63 3.06 -4.55 -8.25
CA GLY A 63 3.46 -3.60 -7.22
C GLY A 63 2.95 -4.00 -5.82
N ASN A 64 1.69 -4.41 -5.71
CA ASN A 64 1.12 -4.90 -4.45
C ASN A 64 1.80 -6.18 -3.97
N PHE A 65 2.13 -7.11 -4.87
CA PHE A 65 2.86 -8.32 -4.51
C PHE A 65 4.26 -8.01 -3.97
N LEU A 66 5.02 -7.18 -4.68
CA LEU A 66 6.36 -6.77 -4.25
C LEU A 66 6.32 -6.09 -2.88
N MET A 67 5.38 -5.16 -2.69
CA MET A 67 5.19 -4.48 -1.40
C MET A 67 4.86 -5.49 -0.31
N ALA A 68 3.86 -6.34 -0.49
CA ALA A 68 3.41 -7.27 0.54
C ALA A 68 4.48 -8.32 0.88
N TYR A 69 5.21 -8.82 -0.12
CA TYR A 69 6.29 -9.79 0.08
C TYR A 69 7.48 -9.20 0.85
N VAL A 70 7.96 -8.03 0.42
CA VAL A 70 9.07 -7.36 1.11
C VAL A 70 8.65 -6.89 2.50
N PHE A 71 7.42 -6.41 2.66
CA PHE A 71 6.89 -6.00 3.94
C PHE A 71 6.79 -7.18 4.92
N ALA A 72 6.30 -8.35 4.46
CA ALA A 72 6.29 -9.58 5.25
C ALA A 72 7.71 -10.00 5.66
N SER A 73 8.66 -9.92 4.73
CA SER A 73 10.07 -10.23 4.99
C SER A 73 10.67 -9.31 6.05
N ASN A 74 10.39 -8.02 5.97
CA ASN A 74 10.85 -7.04 6.96
C ASN A 74 10.23 -7.29 8.33
N MET A 75 8.92 -7.52 8.40
CA MET A 75 8.24 -7.84 9.65
C MET A 75 8.80 -9.11 10.30
N GLY A 76 9.04 -10.14 9.50
CA GLY A 76 9.67 -11.37 9.95
C GLY A 76 11.09 -11.15 10.47
N ALA A 77 11.90 -10.38 9.75
CA ALA A 77 13.27 -10.04 10.20
C ALA A 77 13.28 -9.23 11.51
N TRP A 78 12.36 -8.29 11.67
CA TRP A 78 12.22 -7.51 12.90
C TRP A 78 11.81 -8.34 14.11
N SER A 79 11.09 -9.46 13.93
CA SER A 79 10.68 -10.34 15.03
C SER A 79 11.87 -10.97 15.78
N TYR A 80 13.05 -11.03 15.15
CA TYR A 80 14.28 -11.52 15.77
C TYR A 80 15.07 -10.43 16.52
N VAL A 81 14.68 -9.16 16.43
CA VAL A 81 15.39 -8.05 17.08
C VAL A 81 15.02 -8.01 18.56
N PRO A 82 16.02 -8.00 19.48
CA PRO A 82 15.75 -7.79 20.90
C PRO A 82 14.97 -6.48 21.12
N GLY A 83 13.91 -6.53 21.93
CA GLY A 83 13.04 -5.39 22.22
C GLY A 83 11.77 -5.33 21.37
N THR A 84 11.69 -6.05 20.26
CA THR A 84 10.43 -6.24 19.52
C THR A 84 9.71 -7.51 19.92
N GLN A 85 10.43 -8.43 20.54
CA GLN A 85 9.86 -9.67 21.06
C GLN A 85 8.85 -9.39 22.18
N GLY A 86 7.68 -10.01 22.07
CA GLY A 86 6.60 -9.82 23.06
C GLY A 86 5.74 -8.58 22.82
N MET A 87 5.93 -7.85 21.72
CA MET A 87 4.99 -6.82 21.31
C MET A 87 3.62 -7.42 21.02
N SER A 88 2.55 -6.69 21.37
CA SER A 88 1.21 -7.09 20.97
C SER A 88 1.04 -7.03 19.45
N GLN A 89 0.13 -7.83 18.90
CA GLN A 89 -0.18 -7.81 17.46
C GLN A 89 -0.55 -6.40 16.99
N ALA A 90 -1.35 -5.66 17.75
CA ALA A 90 -1.71 -4.28 17.42
C ALA A 90 -0.48 -3.35 17.38
N ALA A 91 0.44 -3.49 18.34
CA ALA A 91 1.69 -2.72 18.33
C ALA A 91 2.58 -3.07 17.15
N THR A 92 2.68 -4.35 16.80
CA THR A 92 3.43 -4.81 15.62
C THR A 92 2.85 -4.21 14.33
N ILE A 93 1.52 -4.28 14.14
CA ILE A 93 0.83 -3.72 12.98
C ILE A 93 1.09 -2.21 12.86
N LEU A 94 0.87 -1.46 13.93
CA LEU A 94 1.04 -0.01 13.94
C LEU A 94 2.49 0.40 13.68
N ASN A 95 3.44 -0.20 14.37
CA ASN A 95 4.86 0.15 14.21
C ASN A 95 5.37 -0.20 12.81
N ALA A 96 5.11 -1.41 12.32
CA ALA A 96 5.54 -1.82 11.01
C ALA A 96 4.98 -0.90 9.92
N SER A 97 3.67 -0.62 9.97
CA SER A 97 3.01 0.24 8.98
C SER A 97 3.49 1.69 9.07
N PHE A 98 3.56 2.25 10.27
CA PHE A 98 3.93 3.65 10.46
C PHE A 98 5.38 3.93 10.04
N PHE A 99 6.34 3.14 10.48
CA PHE A 99 7.74 3.38 10.15
C PHE A 99 8.06 3.09 8.69
N THR A 100 7.43 2.09 8.09
CA THR A 100 7.57 1.83 6.65
C THR A 100 6.98 2.98 5.82
N TRP A 101 5.80 3.45 6.18
CA TRP A 101 5.20 4.61 5.53
C TRP A 101 6.06 5.87 5.72
N LEU A 102 6.48 6.16 6.95
CA LEU A 102 7.26 7.35 7.29
C LEU A 102 8.60 7.43 6.55
N GLY A 103 9.29 6.29 6.42
CA GLY A 103 10.63 6.24 5.84
C GLY A 103 10.66 6.01 4.33
N PHE A 104 9.66 5.38 3.74
CA PHE A 104 9.72 4.96 2.33
C PHE A 104 8.63 5.58 1.45
N TYR A 105 7.41 5.75 1.95
CA TYR A 105 6.31 6.30 1.15
C TYR A 105 6.18 7.81 1.28
N LEU A 106 6.16 8.32 2.51
CA LEU A 106 6.02 9.75 2.76
C LEU A 106 7.08 10.60 2.05
N PRO A 107 8.39 10.26 2.05
CA PRO A 107 9.39 11.02 1.32
C PRO A 107 9.18 11.03 -0.19
N VAL A 108 8.74 9.91 -0.76
CA VAL A 108 8.42 9.82 -2.19
C VAL A 108 7.22 10.71 -2.55
N ASP A 109 6.17 10.67 -1.74
CA ASP A 109 4.99 11.52 -1.95
C ASP A 109 5.31 13.00 -1.76
N LEU A 110 6.20 13.37 -0.83
CA LEU A 110 6.69 14.74 -0.67
C LEU A 110 7.49 15.23 -1.88
N ASN A 111 8.32 14.37 -2.48
CA ASN A 111 9.05 14.70 -3.70
C ASN A 111 8.11 15.01 -4.88
N ARG A 112 6.96 14.36 -4.95
CA ARG A 112 5.94 14.67 -5.97
C ARG A 112 5.34 16.06 -5.78
N VAL A 113 5.15 16.51 -4.54
CA VAL A 113 4.74 17.90 -4.25
C VAL A 113 5.83 18.88 -4.68
N ALA A 114 7.08 18.57 -4.35
CA ALA A 114 8.22 19.46 -4.63
C ALA A 114 8.53 19.60 -6.12
N TRP A 115 8.50 18.51 -6.89
CA TRP A 115 9.02 18.46 -8.26
C TRP A 115 8.00 18.17 -9.34
N GLU A 116 6.90 17.51 -9.02
CA GLU A 116 5.86 17.14 -9.99
C GLU A 116 4.62 18.04 -9.91
N LYS A 117 4.67 19.13 -9.10
CA LYS A 117 3.56 20.08 -8.88
C LYS A 117 2.28 19.41 -8.36
N ALA A 118 2.40 18.30 -7.65
CA ALA A 118 1.25 17.68 -7.01
C ALA A 118 0.66 18.61 -5.94
N SER A 119 -0.66 18.74 -5.89
CA SER A 119 -1.33 19.52 -4.86
C SER A 119 -1.21 18.85 -3.49
N LEU A 120 -1.33 19.62 -2.41
CA LEU A 120 -1.38 19.07 -1.05
C LEU A 120 -2.58 18.15 -0.85
N LYS A 121 -3.68 18.38 -1.58
CA LYS A 121 -4.84 17.49 -1.54
C LYS A 121 -4.55 16.15 -2.20
N LEU A 122 -3.90 16.15 -3.37
CA LEU A 122 -3.46 14.93 -4.03
C LEU A 122 -2.43 14.17 -3.17
N PHE A 123 -1.50 14.90 -2.57
CA PHE A 123 -0.56 14.34 -1.59
C PHE A 123 -1.29 13.64 -0.44
N ALA A 124 -2.27 14.29 0.20
CA ALA A 124 -3.01 13.70 1.31
C ALA A 124 -3.78 12.43 0.90
N ILE A 125 -4.41 12.44 -0.29
CA ILE A 125 -5.11 11.27 -0.83
C ILE A 125 -4.16 10.10 -1.04
N ASN A 126 -3.02 10.34 -1.68
CA ASN A 126 -2.07 9.29 -2.03
C ASN A 126 -1.29 8.77 -0.80
N THR A 127 -0.78 9.67 0.05
CA THR A 127 -0.03 9.24 1.23
C THR A 127 -0.92 8.56 2.28
N GLY A 128 -2.18 9.00 2.40
CA GLY A 128 -3.19 8.33 3.22
C GLY A 128 -3.48 6.91 2.72
N TYR A 129 -3.61 6.75 1.40
CA TYR A 129 -3.74 5.43 0.78
C TYR A 129 -2.55 4.52 1.11
N HIS A 130 -1.33 5.02 0.94
CA HIS A 130 -0.11 4.25 1.21
C HIS A 130 -0.05 3.78 2.66
N PHE A 131 -0.35 4.66 3.61
CA PHE A 131 -0.38 4.29 5.03
C PHE A 131 -1.43 3.22 5.33
N LEU A 132 -2.66 3.41 4.88
CA LEU A 132 -3.75 2.48 5.15
C LEU A 132 -3.58 1.14 4.40
N SER A 133 -3.01 1.15 3.20
CA SER A 133 -2.69 -0.09 2.48
C SER A 133 -1.62 -0.94 3.20
N LEU A 134 -0.63 -0.30 3.81
CA LEU A 134 0.32 -0.98 4.70
C LEU A 134 -0.38 -1.55 5.95
N MET A 135 -1.32 -0.80 6.54
CA MET A 135 -2.12 -1.29 7.67
C MET A 135 -2.94 -2.53 7.30
N VAL A 136 -3.61 -2.51 6.14
CA VAL A 136 -4.37 -3.67 5.62
C VAL A 136 -3.45 -4.88 5.44
N ALA A 137 -2.30 -4.69 4.80
CA ALA A 137 -1.32 -5.76 4.62
C ALA A 137 -0.79 -6.28 5.96
N ALA A 138 -0.43 -5.38 6.89
CA ALA A 138 0.10 -5.75 8.20
C ALA A 138 -0.90 -6.58 9.02
N VAL A 139 -2.18 -6.21 9.02
CA VAL A 139 -3.23 -7.00 9.69
C VAL A 139 -3.26 -8.42 9.16
N ILE A 140 -3.30 -8.59 7.85
CA ILE A 140 -3.35 -9.91 7.23
C ILE A 140 -2.09 -10.71 7.53
N LEU A 141 -0.92 -10.09 7.38
CA LEU A 141 0.37 -10.74 7.61
C LEU A 141 0.59 -11.14 9.08
N VAL A 142 0.09 -10.35 10.04
CA VAL A 142 0.20 -10.68 11.48
C VAL A 142 -0.75 -11.81 11.87
N TYR A 143 -1.97 -11.83 11.32
CA TYR A 143 -2.97 -12.84 11.72
C TYR A 143 -2.94 -14.12 10.88
N MET A 144 -2.32 -14.10 9.71
CA MET A 144 -2.21 -15.25 8.80
C MET A 144 -0.77 -15.67 8.52
N GLY A 145 0.22 -14.94 9.03
CA GLY A 145 1.63 -15.17 8.69
C GLY A 145 2.29 -16.35 9.41
N ASP A 146 1.66 -16.86 10.45
CA ASP A 146 2.17 -18.00 11.24
C ASP A 146 1.91 -19.35 10.55
#